data_72749d3dbd3d3c7a061c8019bea9d1c9
#
_entry.id   72749d3dbd3d3c7a061c8019bea9d1c9
#
_cell.length_a   1.000
_cell.length_b   1.000
_cell.length_c   1.000
_cell.angle_alpha   90.00
_cell.angle_beta   90.00
_cell.angle_gamma   90.00
#
_symmetry.space_group_name_H-M   'P 1'
#
loop_
_entity.id
_entity.type
_entity.pdbx_description
1 polymer ?
#
loop_
_entity_poly.entity_id
_entity_poly.type
_entity_poly.pdbx_seq_one_letter_code
_entity_poly.pdbx_strand_id
1 'polypeptide(L)'
;MIVNDTNVKINDVIEEMKVVYKNDNRPWIIGYSGGKDSTVVVQLAFTMLESLAPAERTKPIYIVSSDTLIENPIVLGYLKDASNLINIGAKTKKLPLYAEMVHPDYDNSYWTNIIGKGLPTPTSIRFRWCTERLKIKPSNTFIENKVKENGEVIVLLGVRKAESIARKTRIENRQIDGYLLTPHGSLQNTYVYNPIVDFTTDDVWKTLLSNNGRNPWGGDNNELFALYAGSDAGECPFTITKNEKGEVDSPSCGNSRFGCWICTVVNEDKSLTGFIKNGEDWLQPLLDFREWLLSIRDKHEYRQQYRRDGNHYYKKLYLEDIPLSDDLMLDKSHIFVDEENNEYIDLRISKDDNDSGKRKSTNKEKVFLELLPMSNDNKYKLDESKIFDKDTRPYINVVGYGPFNFYGRQEILKELLKTQNIMKQYVDFDLITIEELEQIDKIWDNEEDLTRRKLVDIYYEITGEKLPWHDFKKPIFDDTTLATIKEFNSKFNLSDHLINKLLIETNKSKHYTNKTVLDKSISKVLNQKYLHKSIIEEIENDY
;
A
#
# COMPACT_ATOMS: atom_id res chain seq x y z
N MET A 1 -15.61 -29.02 -31.76
CA MET A 1 -16.79 -28.17 -31.48
C MET A 1 -16.54 -27.03 -30.49
N ILE A 2 -15.64 -27.16 -29.54
CA ILE A 2 -15.37 -26.12 -28.48
C ILE A 2 -14.62 -24.90 -29.03
N VAL A 3 -13.82 -25.03 -30.08
CA VAL A 3 -13.05 -23.92 -30.70
C VAL A 3 -13.97 -22.88 -31.39
N ASN A 4 -15.16 -23.27 -31.78
CA ASN A 4 -16.11 -22.40 -32.49
C ASN A 4 -16.81 -21.39 -31.56
N ASP A 5 -17.00 -21.71 -30.29
CA ASP A 5 -17.76 -20.88 -29.33
C ASP A 5 -16.95 -19.63 -28.88
N THR A 6 -15.66 -19.77 -28.57
CA THR A 6 -14.82 -18.64 -28.16
C THR A 6 -14.59 -17.64 -29.30
N ASN A 7 -14.40 -18.11 -30.55
CA ASN A 7 -14.23 -17.22 -31.70
C ASN A 7 -15.53 -16.44 -32.02
N VAL A 8 -16.68 -17.04 -31.81
CA VAL A 8 -17.98 -16.34 -31.93
C VAL A 8 -18.06 -15.23 -30.87
N LYS A 9 -17.77 -15.54 -29.60
CA LYS A 9 -17.77 -14.54 -28.52
C LYS A 9 -16.80 -13.38 -28.78
N ILE A 10 -15.59 -13.65 -29.29
CA ILE A 10 -14.61 -12.61 -29.64
C ILE A 10 -15.20 -11.68 -30.70
N ASN A 11 -15.76 -12.22 -31.75
CA ASN A 11 -16.36 -11.44 -32.84
C ASN A 11 -17.55 -10.63 -32.34
N ASP A 12 -18.42 -11.22 -31.52
CA ASP A 12 -19.59 -10.54 -30.96
C ASP A 12 -19.16 -9.33 -30.11
N VAL A 13 -18.11 -9.49 -29.27
CA VAL A 13 -17.57 -8.40 -28.47
C VAL A 13 -16.93 -7.32 -29.36
N ILE A 14 -16.20 -7.69 -30.40
CA ILE A 14 -15.61 -6.70 -31.32
C ILE A 14 -16.74 -5.89 -32.03
N GLU A 15 -17.82 -6.54 -32.47
CA GLU A 15 -18.95 -5.83 -33.07
C GLU A 15 -19.69 -4.94 -32.08
N GLU A 16 -19.89 -5.41 -30.84
CA GLU A 16 -20.45 -4.58 -29.76
C GLU A 16 -19.55 -3.36 -29.49
N MET A 17 -18.22 -3.56 -29.37
CA MET A 17 -17.26 -2.47 -29.19
C MET A 17 -17.30 -1.45 -30.33
N LYS A 18 -17.49 -1.89 -31.60
CA LYS A 18 -17.66 -0.97 -32.74
C LYS A 18 -18.90 -0.10 -32.58
N VAL A 19 -20.02 -0.70 -32.16
CA VAL A 19 -21.26 0.05 -31.90
C VAL A 19 -21.04 1.10 -30.82
N VAL A 20 -20.47 0.70 -29.66
CA VAL A 20 -20.19 1.62 -28.56
C VAL A 20 -19.18 2.70 -28.97
N TYR A 21 -18.16 2.36 -29.77
CA TYR A 21 -17.15 3.31 -30.22
C TYR A 21 -17.74 4.37 -31.15
N LYS A 22 -18.59 3.97 -32.09
CA LYS A 22 -19.18 4.87 -33.08
C LYS A 22 -20.38 5.69 -32.58
N ASN A 23 -20.96 5.31 -31.44
CA ASN A 23 -22.19 5.92 -30.93
C ASN A 23 -22.00 7.37 -30.46
N ASP A 24 -20.76 7.77 -30.06
CA ASP A 24 -20.45 9.09 -29.53
C ASP A 24 -18.98 9.48 -29.76
N ASN A 25 -18.60 10.68 -29.27
CA ASN A 25 -17.24 11.19 -29.37
C ASN A 25 -16.45 11.12 -28.05
N ARG A 26 -16.97 10.47 -27.00
CA ARG A 26 -16.28 10.33 -25.72
C ARG A 26 -15.02 9.50 -25.88
N PRO A 27 -13.83 10.00 -25.49
CA PRO A 27 -12.61 9.21 -25.54
C PRO A 27 -12.72 7.99 -24.62
N TRP A 28 -12.02 6.93 -25.01
CA TRP A 28 -11.93 5.73 -24.20
C TRP A 28 -10.65 5.74 -23.37
N ILE A 29 -10.74 5.20 -22.15
CA ILE A 29 -9.60 5.00 -21.27
C ILE A 29 -9.61 3.53 -20.84
N ILE A 30 -8.62 2.76 -21.26
CA ILE A 30 -8.48 1.35 -20.92
C ILE A 30 -7.52 1.25 -19.73
N GLY A 31 -8.00 0.74 -18.59
CA GLY A 31 -7.14 0.39 -17.47
C GLY A 31 -6.28 -0.84 -17.80
N TYR A 32 -4.97 -0.66 -17.90
CA TYR A 32 -4.03 -1.70 -18.31
C TYR A 32 -3.04 -2.02 -17.18
N SER A 33 -3.17 -3.18 -16.58
CA SER A 33 -2.29 -3.66 -15.50
C SER A 33 -1.18 -4.60 -15.98
N GLY A 34 -1.05 -4.84 -17.28
CA GLY A 34 -0.18 -5.87 -17.85
C GLY A 34 -0.66 -7.30 -17.59
N GLY A 35 -1.76 -7.49 -16.86
CA GLY A 35 -2.35 -8.81 -16.62
C GLY A 35 -3.22 -9.32 -17.79
N LYS A 36 -3.46 -10.63 -17.81
CA LYS A 36 -4.17 -11.33 -18.90
C LYS A 36 -5.49 -10.68 -19.31
N ASP A 37 -6.31 -10.29 -18.34
CA ASP A 37 -7.66 -9.78 -18.60
C ASP A 37 -7.60 -8.38 -19.22
N SER A 38 -6.76 -7.49 -18.73
CA SER A 38 -6.56 -6.17 -19.31
C SER A 38 -5.89 -6.23 -20.69
N THR A 39 -4.99 -7.20 -20.91
CA THR A 39 -4.34 -7.42 -22.23
C THR A 39 -5.37 -7.85 -23.27
N VAL A 40 -6.34 -8.69 -22.92
CA VAL A 40 -7.45 -9.04 -23.82
C VAL A 40 -8.24 -7.80 -24.22
N VAL A 41 -8.59 -6.91 -23.28
CA VAL A 41 -9.35 -5.68 -23.59
C VAL A 41 -8.57 -4.81 -24.57
N VAL A 42 -7.25 -4.63 -24.35
CA VAL A 42 -6.39 -3.87 -25.27
C VAL A 42 -6.34 -4.54 -26.65
N GLN A 43 -6.18 -5.87 -26.69
CA GLN A 43 -6.14 -6.63 -27.94
C GLN A 43 -7.44 -6.50 -28.74
N LEU A 44 -8.59 -6.60 -28.08
CA LEU A 44 -9.89 -6.43 -28.71
C LEU A 44 -10.10 -5.00 -29.22
N ALA A 45 -9.73 -3.98 -28.44
CA ALA A 45 -9.82 -2.58 -28.84
C ALA A 45 -8.91 -2.27 -30.04
N PHE A 46 -7.71 -2.83 -30.05
CA PHE A 46 -6.76 -2.68 -31.15
C PHE A 46 -7.32 -3.32 -32.43
N THR A 47 -7.79 -4.58 -32.35
CA THR A 47 -8.39 -5.31 -33.45
C THR A 47 -9.65 -4.62 -33.98
N MET A 48 -10.50 -4.12 -33.09
CA MET A 48 -11.68 -3.33 -33.43
C MET A 48 -11.28 -2.10 -34.25
N LEU A 49 -10.30 -1.30 -33.82
CA LEU A 49 -9.83 -0.13 -34.54
C LEU A 49 -9.25 -0.50 -35.93
N GLU A 50 -8.50 -1.59 -36.03
CA GLU A 50 -7.97 -2.08 -37.33
C GLU A 50 -9.08 -2.41 -38.33
N SER A 51 -10.18 -2.96 -37.84
CA SER A 51 -11.33 -3.36 -38.67
C SER A 51 -12.19 -2.17 -39.11
N LEU A 52 -12.07 -0.98 -38.51
CA LEU A 52 -12.76 0.23 -38.91
C LEU A 52 -12.06 0.93 -40.07
N ALA A 53 -12.84 1.54 -40.95
CA ALA A 53 -12.27 2.43 -41.97
C ALA A 53 -11.56 3.63 -41.32
N PRO A 54 -10.52 4.20 -41.91
CA PRO A 54 -9.79 5.34 -41.31
C PRO A 54 -10.67 6.53 -40.94
N ALA A 55 -11.72 6.78 -41.72
CA ALA A 55 -12.68 7.86 -41.46
C ALA A 55 -13.59 7.59 -40.24
N GLU A 56 -13.72 6.35 -39.79
CA GLU A 56 -14.53 5.95 -38.64
C GLU A 56 -13.74 5.99 -37.30
N ARG A 57 -12.42 6.13 -37.38
CA ARG A 57 -11.52 6.19 -36.21
C ARG A 57 -11.48 7.61 -35.62
N THR A 58 -12.61 8.06 -35.10
CA THR A 58 -12.88 9.49 -34.81
C THR A 58 -12.41 9.97 -33.43
N LYS A 59 -12.18 9.07 -32.47
CA LYS A 59 -11.84 9.43 -31.10
C LYS A 59 -10.64 8.65 -30.56
N PRO A 60 -9.87 9.26 -29.63
CA PRO A 60 -8.69 8.59 -29.05
C PRO A 60 -9.10 7.51 -28.06
N ILE A 61 -8.22 6.49 -27.98
CA ILE A 61 -8.23 5.46 -26.94
C ILE A 61 -6.91 5.58 -26.16
N TYR A 62 -7.00 5.86 -24.85
CA TYR A 62 -5.86 5.91 -23.95
C TYR A 62 -5.75 4.58 -23.20
N ILE A 63 -4.57 3.97 -23.20
CA ILE A 63 -4.25 2.77 -22.43
C ILE A 63 -3.41 3.21 -21.26
N VAL A 64 -3.96 3.14 -20.04
CA VAL A 64 -3.35 3.71 -18.86
C VAL A 64 -2.86 2.62 -17.93
N SER A 65 -1.56 2.60 -17.72
CA SER A 65 -0.85 1.74 -16.76
C SER A 65 -0.45 2.54 -15.53
N SER A 66 -0.41 1.90 -14.37
CA SER A 66 0.03 2.52 -13.13
C SER A 66 1.36 1.92 -12.69
N ASP A 67 2.41 2.73 -12.65
CA ASP A 67 3.66 2.40 -11.97
C ASP A 67 3.58 2.93 -10.53
N THR A 68 3.61 2.05 -9.55
CA THR A 68 3.57 2.43 -8.13
C THR A 68 4.92 2.87 -7.58
N LEU A 69 5.98 2.85 -8.39
CA LEU A 69 7.40 3.04 -8.05
C LEU A 69 7.97 1.94 -7.13
N ILE A 70 7.19 0.88 -6.88
CA ILE A 70 7.56 -0.29 -6.07
C ILE A 70 7.05 -1.60 -6.69
N GLU A 71 6.79 -1.61 -8.00
CA GLU A 71 6.38 -2.83 -8.71
C GLU A 71 7.53 -3.83 -8.79
N ASN A 72 7.21 -5.12 -8.92
CA ASN A 72 8.22 -6.14 -9.19
C ASN A 72 8.99 -5.78 -10.48
N PRO A 73 10.34 -5.77 -10.48
CA PRO A 73 11.15 -5.34 -11.61
C PRO A 73 10.84 -6.07 -12.93
N ILE A 74 10.62 -7.39 -12.87
CA ILE A 74 10.28 -8.20 -14.06
C ILE A 74 8.94 -7.74 -14.63
N VAL A 75 7.94 -7.54 -13.77
CA VAL A 75 6.60 -7.12 -14.18
C VAL A 75 6.61 -5.70 -14.71
N LEU A 76 7.37 -4.81 -14.09
CA LEU A 76 7.54 -3.43 -14.53
C LEU A 76 8.23 -3.37 -15.91
N GLY A 77 9.30 -4.16 -16.11
CA GLY A 77 9.98 -4.28 -17.40
C GLY A 77 9.00 -4.72 -18.49
N TYR A 78 8.30 -5.83 -18.27
CA TYR A 78 7.26 -6.31 -19.19
C TYR A 78 6.20 -5.23 -19.52
N LEU A 79 5.72 -4.51 -18.49
CA LEU A 79 4.69 -3.49 -18.66
C LEU A 79 5.18 -2.29 -19.49
N LYS A 80 6.43 -1.86 -19.28
CA LYS A 80 7.09 -0.80 -20.08
C LYS A 80 7.26 -1.22 -21.52
N ASP A 81 7.77 -2.42 -21.76
CA ASP A 81 7.99 -2.95 -23.11
C ASP A 81 6.67 -3.13 -23.86
N ALA A 82 5.65 -3.72 -23.22
CA ALA A 82 4.32 -3.86 -23.79
C ALA A 82 3.70 -2.50 -24.16
N SER A 83 3.82 -1.49 -23.27
CA SER A 83 3.32 -0.13 -23.54
C SER A 83 4.05 0.53 -24.73
N ASN A 84 5.36 0.36 -24.82
CA ASN A 84 6.15 0.85 -25.96
C ASN A 84 5.75 0.17 -27.27
N LEU A 85 5.61 -1.16 -27.28
CA LEU A 85 5.18 -1.92 -28.44
C LEU A 85 3.76 -1.52 -28.89
N ILE A 86 2.84 -1.30 -27.95
CA ILE A 86 1.49 -0.81 -28.25
C ILE A 86 1.57 0.54 -28.98
N ASN A 87 2.39 1.49 -28.49
CA ASN A 87 2.55 2.79 -29.11
C ASN A 87 3.18 2.69 -30.53
N ILE A 88 4.20 1.83 -30.71
CA ILE A 88 4.84 1.59 -32.00
C ILE A 88 3.83 0.98 -32.99
N GLY A 89 3.09 -0.05 -32.56
CA GLY A 89 2.08 -0.72 -33.37
C GLY A 89 0.94 0.21 -33.77
N ALA A 90 0.44 1.01 -32.83
CA ALA A 90 -0.60 2.01 -33.08
C ALA A 90 -0.14 3.07 -34.10
N LYS A 91 1.06 3.61 -33.92
CA LYS A 91 1.68 4.58 -34.85
C LYS A 91 1.85 4.00 -36.26
N THR A 92 2.37 2.78 -36.35
CA THR A 92 2.60 2.09 -37.62
C THR A 92 1.30 1.88 -38.41
N LYS A 93 0.21 1.52 -37.70
CA LYS A 93 -1.10 1.25 -38.28
C LYS A 93 -2.01 2.50 -38.33
N LYS A 94 -1.49 3.65 -37.94
CA LYS A 94 -2.21 4.94 -37.90
C LYS A 94 -3.52 4.84 -37.10
N LEU A 95 -3.45 4.23 -35.91
CA LEU A 95 -4.58 4.12 -34.99
C LEU A 95 -4.52 5.23 -33.94
N PRO A 96 -5.67 5.81 -33.54
CA PRO A 96 -5.74 6.84 -32.49
C PRO A 96 -5.68 6.19 -31.09
N LEU A 97 -4.59 5.49 -30.80
CA LEU A 97 -4.39 4.72 -29.58
C LEU A 97 -3.05 5.10 -28.96
N TYR A 98 -3.07 5.39 -27.63
CA TYR A 98 -1.94 5.93 -26.87
C TYR A 98 -1.79 5.19 -25.56
N ALA A 99 -0.65 4.53 -25.35
CA ALA A 99 -0.31 3.93 -24.07
C ALA A 99 0.48 4.92 -23.23
N GLU A 100 -0.01 5.18 -22.02
CA GLU A 100 0.56 6.11 -21.07
C GLU A 100 0.73 5.41 -19.71
N MET A 101 1.80 5.78 -18.98
CA MET A 101 2.07 5.28 -17.64
C MET A 101 1.94 6.43 -16.65
N VAL A 102 1.14 6.21 -15.60
CA VAL A 102 0.95 7.17 -14.52
C VAL A 102 1.64 6.66 -13.25
N HIS A 103 2.12 7.57 -12.43
CA HIS A 103 2.74 7.25 -11.16
C HIS A 103 2.21 8.19 -10.06
N PRO A 104 2.35 7.84 -8.77
CA PRO A 104 1.97 8.73 -7.68
C PRO A 104 2.85 9.98 -7.65
N ASP A 105 2.30 11.08 -7.15
CA ASP A 105 3.10 12.25 -6.82
C ASP A 105 4.18 11.84 -5.79
N TYR A 106 5.41 12.33 -5.93
CA TYR A 106 6.53 11.93 -5.08
C TYR A 106 6.33 12.26 -3.60
N ASP A 107 5.54 13.26 -3.25
CA ASP A 107 5.14 13.56 -1.87
C ASP A 107 4.18 12.52 -1.26
N ASN A 108 3.59 11.67 -2.09
CA ASN A 108 2.67 10.59 -1.74
C ASN A 108 3.14 9.20 -2.17
N SER A 109 4.37 9.06 -2.66
CA SER A 109 4.99 7.79 -3.00
C SER A 109 5.12 6.87 -1.77
N TYR A 110 5.46 5.60 -1.98
CA TYR A 110 5.58 4.63 -0.90
C TYR A 110 6.66 5.05 0.10
N TRP A 111 7.87 5.35 -0.40
CA TRP A 111 9.00 5.68 0.46
C TRP A 111 8.85 7.02 1.16
N THR A 112 8.28 8.02 0.50
CA THR A 112 7.95 9.29 1.15
C THR A 112 6.96 9.10 2.29
N ASN A 113 6.01 8.19 2.16
CA ASN A 113 5.08 7.89 3.25
C ASN A 113 5.74 7.10 4.39
N ILE A 114 6.56 6.07 4.10
CA ILE A 114 7.22 5.24 5.12
C ILE A 114 8.41 5.97 5.74
N ILE A 115 9.40 6.34 4.92
CA ILE A 115 10.66 6.94 5.38
C ILE A 115 10.47 8.42 5.70
N GLY A 116 9.75 9.15 4.85
CA GLY A 116 9.49 10.58 5.05
C GLY A 116 8.55 10.84 6.22
N LYS A 117 7.35 10.27 6.21
CA LYS A 117 6.28 10.56 7.18
C LYS A 117 6.14 9.54 8.31
N GLY A 118 6.89 8.43 8.25
CA GLY A 118 6.83 7.37 9.25
C GLY A 118 5.54 6.55 9.23
N LEU A 119 4.73 6.57 8.14
CA LEU A 119 3.52 5.77 8.10
C LEU A 119 3.84 4.29 8.32
N PRO A 120 3.01 3.56 9.07
CA PRO A 120 3.14 2.12 9.16
C PRO A 120 2.99 1.46 7.78
N THR A 121 3.74 0.39 7.54
CA THR A 121 3.53 -0.44 6.36
C THR A 121 2.10 -1.02 6.34
N PRO A 122 1.50 -1.26 5.17
CA PRO A 122 0.20 -1.90 5.09
C PRO A 122 0.21 -3.29 5.77
N THR A 123 -0.76 -3.54 6.66
CA THR A 123 -0.80 -4.77 7.46
C THR A 123 -1.97 -5.69 7.12
N SER A 124 -3.01 -5.17 6.47
CA SER A 124 -4.21 -5.93 6.17
C SER A 124 -4.97 -5.33 4.99
N ILE A 125 -5.95 -6.07 4.47
CA ILE A 125 -6.85 -5.57 3.41
C ILE A 125 -7.60 -4.30 3.85
N ARG A 126 -7.87 -4.15 5.15
CA ARG A 126 -8.55 -2.96 5.71
C ARG A 126 -7.59 -1.76 5.87
N PHE A 127 -6.30 -2.01 6.02
CA PHE A 127 -5.27 -0.98 6.13
C PHE A 127 -4.30 -1.04 4.96
N ARG A 128 -4.80 -0.70 3.77
CA ARG A 128 -4.07 -0.68 2.48
C ARG A 128 -4.05 0.71 1.87
N TRP A 129 -3.51 1.67 2.61
CA TRP A 129 -3.37 3.05 2.15
C TRP A 129 -2.57 3.16 0.82
N CYS A 130 -1.68 2.20 0.56
CA CYS A 130 -0.89 2.14 -0.66
C CYS A 130 -1.77 2.01 -1.91
N THR A 131 -2.83 1.20 -1.89
CA THR A 131 -3.72 1.03 -3.05
C THR A 131 -4.36 2.35 -3.46
N GLU A 132 -4.88 3.11 -2.48
CA GLU A 132 -5.51 4.40 -2.74
C GLU A 132 -4.50 5.41 -3.28
N ARG A 133 -3.34 5.54 -2.61
CA ARG A 133 -2.36 6.59 -2.93
C ARG A 133 -1.54 6.30 -4.18
N LEU A 134 -1.17 5.01 -4.40
CA LEU A 134 -0.21 4.65 -5.44
C LEU A 134 -0.86 4.19 -6.74
N LYS A 135 -2.11 3.69 -6.70
CA LYS A 135 -2.81 3.16 -7.88
C LYS A 135 -4.07 3.95 -8.22
N ILE A 136 -4.98 4.12 -7.25
CA ILE A 136 -6.29 4.72 -7.53
C ILE A 136 -6.15 6.22 -7.82
N LYS A 137 -5.47 6.96 -6.94
CA LYS A 137 -5.34 8.41 -7.08
C LYS A 137 -4.66 8.84 -8.40
N PRO A 138 -3.49 8.29 -8.81
CA PRO A 138 -2.88 8.65 -10.09
C PRO A 138 -3.78 8.36 -11.28
N SER A 139 -4.44 7.18 -11.30
CA SER A 139 -5.38 6.82 -12.36
C SER A 139 -6.59 7.74 -12.41
N ASN A 140 -7.17 8.08 -11.25
CA ASN A 140 -8.29 9.01 -11.16
C ASN A 140 -7.90 10.41 -11.63
N THR A 141 -6.71 10.90 -11.25
CA THR A 141 -6.20 12.19 -11.73
C THR A 141 -6.08 12.22 -13.26
N PHE A 142 -5.60 11.14 -13.87
CA PHE A 142 -5.54 11.02 -15.32
C PHE A 142 -6.96 11.10 -15.94
N ILE A 143 -7.91 10.32 -15.41
CA ILE A 143 -9.30 10.28 -15.88
C ILE A 143 -9.94 11.67 -15.74
N GLU A 144 -9.80 12.32 -14.59
CA GLU A 144 -10.35 13.66 -14.33
C GLU A 144 -9.78 14.71 -15.29
N ASN A 145 -8.49 14.63 -15.64
CA ASN A 145 -7.90 15.53 -16.63
C ASN A 145 -8.52 15.30 -18.01
N LYS A 146 -8.75 14.04 -18.41
CA LYS A 146 -9.42 13.74 -19.68
C LYS A 146 -10.89 14.15 -19.68
N VAL A 147 -11.56 14.09 -18.53
CA VAL A 147 -12.92 14.66 -18.37
C VAL A 147 -12.90 16.18 -18.53
N LYS A 148 -11.93 16.89 -17.95
CA LYS A 148 -11.78 18.35 -18.13
C LYS A 148 -11.56 18.75 -19.59
N GLU A 149 -10.81 17.94 -20.34
CA GLU A 149 -10.51 18.17 -21.74
C GLU A 149 -11.70 17.89 -22.67
N ASN A 150 -12.52 16.87 -22.36
CA ASN A 150 -13.50 16.29 -23.30
C ASN A 150 -14.96 16.32 -22.78
N GLY A 151 -15.20 16.77 -21.57
CA GLY A 151 -16.51 16.78 -20.91
C GLY A 151 -16.90 15.45 -20.28
N GLU A 152 -16.84 14.35 -21.01
CA GLU A 152 -17.14 12.99 -20.55
C GLU A 152 -16.13 11.98 -21.11
N VAL A 153 -15.96 10.85 -20.41
CA VAL A 153 -15.09 9.73 -20.84
C VAL A 153 -15.75 8.37 -20.58
N ILE A 154 -15.29 7.34 -21.29
CA ILE A 154 -15.66 5.95 -21.04
C ILE A 154 -14.42 5.18 -20.60
N VAL A 155 -14.47 4.58 -19.41
CA VAL A 155 -13.39 3.72 -18.88
C VAL A 155 -13.71 2.26 -19.19
N LEU A 156 -12.78 1.58 -19.84
CA LEU A 156 -12.88 0.15 -20.13
C LEU A 156 -12.07 -0.65 -19.12
N LEU A 157 -12.68 -1.68 -18.54
CA LEU A 157 -12.03 -2.52 -17.54
C LEU A 157 -12.15 -3.99 -17.92
N GLY A 158 -11.06 -4.73 -17.73
CA GLY A 158 -10.99 -6.17 -17.91
C GLY A 158 -11.56 -6.95 -16.72
N VAL A 159 -12.77 -6.61 -16.27
CA VAL A 159 -13.44 -7.25 -15.13
C VAL A 159 -14.35 -8.35 -15.61
N ARG A 160 -14.32 -9.52 -14.95
CA ARG A 160 -15.12 -10.70 -15.32
C ARG A 160 -15.95 -11.23 -14.17
N LYS A 161 -17.17 -11.70 -14.44
CA LYS A 161 -18.03 -12.39 -13.45
C LYS A 161 -17.39 -13.68 -12.94
N ALA A 162 -16.64 -14.36 -13.81
CA ALA A 162 -15.98 -15.64 -13.50
C ALA A 162 -14.79 -15.54 -12.52
N GLU A 163 -14.31 -14.33 -12.16
CA GLU A 163 -13.15 -14.18 -11.30
C GLU A 163 -13.42 -14.49 -9.82
N SER A 164 -14.58 -14.12 -9.31
CA SER A 164 -15.04 -14.45 -7.96
C SER A 164 -16.51 -14.12 -7.75
N ILE A 165 -17.16 -14.80 -6.81
CA ILE A 165 -18.55 -14.55 -6.41
C ILE A 165 -18.74 -13.09 -5.99
N ALA A 166 -17.79 -12.54 -5.20
CA ALA A 166 -17.85 -11.15 -4.76
C ALA A 166 -17.76 -10.14 -5.93
N ARG A 167 -16.97 -10.43 -6.99
CA ARG A 167 -16.95 -9.60 -8.20
C ARG A 167 -18.24 -9.72 -8.99
N LYS A 168 -18.74 -10.94 -9.19
CA LYS A 168 -20.03 -11.18 -9.83
C LYS A 168 -21.14 -10.34 -9.19
N THR A 169 -21.31 -10.45 -7.88
CA THR A 169 -22.33 -9.69 -7.14
C THR A 169 -22.16 -8.17 -7.29
N ARG A 170 -20.91 -7.65 -7.25
CA ARG A 170 -20.66 -6.22 -7.45
C ARG A 170 -20.96 -5.73 -8.85
N ILE A 171 -20.68 -6.54 -9.86
CA ILE A 171 -21.01 -6.24 -11.27
C ILE A 171 -22.53 -6.21 -11.42
N GLU A 172 -23.23 -7.26 -10.98
CA GLU A 172 -24.69 -7.37 -11.07
C GLU A 172 -25.40 -6.22 -10.33
N ASN A 173 -24.92 -5.83 -9.13
CA ASN A 173 -25.48 -4.70 -8.38
C ASN A 173 -25.26 -3.33 -9.04
N ARG A 174 -24.31 -3.19 -9.96
CA ARG A 174 -24.02 -1.94 -10.68
C ARG A 174 -24.58 -1.92 -12.09
N GLN A 175 -24.86 -3.08 -12.65
CA GLN A 175 -25.40 -3.21 -14.00
C GLN A 175 -26.80 -2.60 -14.03
N ILE A 176 -27.06 -1.74 -15.01
CA ILE A 176 -28.38 -1.18 -15.27
C ILE A 176 -28.96 -1.98 -16.43
N ASP A 177 -30.12 -2.58 -16.23
CA ASP A 177 -30.76 -3.42 -17.25
C ASP A 177 -30.94 -2.66 -18.57
N GLY A 178 -30.50 -3.27 -19.64
CA GLY A 178 -30.58 -2.71 -21.00
C GLY A 178 -29.49 -1.69 -21.34
N TYR A 179 -28.52 -1.41 -20.44
CA TYR A 179 -27.43 -0.48 -20.71
C TYR A 179 -26.05 -1.16 -20.64
N LEU A 180 -25.21 -0.95 -21.66
CA LEU A 180 -23.83 -1.41 -21.69
C LEU A 180 -22.91 -0.54 -20.84
N LEU A 181 -23.22 0.74 -20.73
CA LEU A 181 -22.45 1.72 -19.97
C LEU A 181 -23.09 1.96 -18.61
N THR A 182 -22.26 1.93 -17.55
CA THR A 182 -22.71 2.25 -16.20
C THR A 182 -21.95 3.47 -15.66
N PRO A 183 -22.57 4.38 -14.90
CA PRO A 183 -21.85 5.49 -14.28
C PRO A 183 -20.73 4.98 -13.39
N HIS A 184 -19.60 5.68 -13.39
CA HIS A 184 -18.50 5.35 -12.48
C HIS A 184 -18.90 5.66 -11.02
N GLY A 185 -18.51 4.79 -10.07
CA GLY A 185 -18.98 4.89 -8.68
C GLY A 185 -18.52 6.12 -7.89
N SER A 186 -17.46 6.81 -8.32
CA SER A 186 -16.87 7.95 -7.61
C SER A 186 -16.46 9.13 -8.50
N LEU A 187 -16.28 8.92 -9.81
CA LEU A 187 -15.88 9.97 -10.74
C LEU A 187 -17.10 10.48 -11.52
N GLN A 188 -17.29 11.79 -11.52
CA GLN A 188 -18.35 12.44 -12.29
C GLN A 188 -18.01 12.42 -13.79
N ASN A 189 -19.03 12.43 -14.64
CA ASN A 189 -18.89 12.47 -16.09
C ASN A 189 -18.03 11.31 -16.66
N THR A 190 -18.01 10.19 -15.95
CA THR A 190 -17.22 9.00 -16.28
C THR A 190 -18.14 7.80 -16.31
N TYR A 191 -18.07 7.04 -17.37
CA TYR A 191 -18.85 5.81 -17.58
C TYR A 191 -17.91 4.62 -17.63
N VAL A 192 -18.39 3.46 -17.22
CA VAL A 192 -17.63 2.20 -17.24
C VAL A 192 -18.26 1.25 -18.25
N TYR A 193 -17.40 0.64 -19.06
CA TYR A 193 -17.73 -0.43 -19.99
C TYR A 193 -16.82 -1.65 -19.73
N ASN A 194 -17.43 -2.83 -19.60
CA ASN A 194 -16.74 -4.08 -19.32
C ASN A 194 -16.92 -5.08 -20.49
N PRO A 195 -16.13 -4.97 -21.55
CA PRO A 195 -16.37 -5.75 -22.77
C PRO A 195 -16.24 -7.27 -22.59
N ILE A 196 -15.43 -7.72 -21.64
CA ILE A 196 -15.16 -9.15 -21.40
C ILE A 196 -15.85 -9.68 -20.13
N VAL A 197 -16.92 -9.03 -19.68
CA VAL A 197 -17.60 -9.35 -18.41
C VAL A 197 -18.04 -10.81 -18.29
N ASP A 198 -18.41 -11.44 -19.39
CA ASP A 198 -18.89 -12.83 -19.47
C ASP A 198 -17.84 -13.83 -19.99
N PHE A 199 -16.56 -13.40 -20.14
CA PHE A 199 -15.47 -14.31 -20.50
C PHE A 199 -15.10 -15.21 -19.33
N THR A 200 -14.87 -16.50 -19.66
CA THR A 200 -14.22 -17.45 -18.76
C THR A 200 -12.69 -17.27 -18.80
N THR A 201 -11.98 -17.92 -17.89
CA THR A 201 -10.50 -17.91 -17.93
C THR A 201 -9.98 -18.58 -19.21
N ASP A 202 -10.66 -19.61 -19.68
CA ASP A 202 -10.34 -20.28 -20.95
C ASP A 202 -10.54 -19.34 -22.16
N ASP A 203 -11.61 -18.56 -22.18
CA ASP A 203 -11.84 -17.58 -23.25
C ASP A 203 -10.72 -16.54 -23.28
N VAL A 204 -10.26 -16.07 -22.11
CA VAL A 204 -9.14 -15.12 -21.99
C VAL A 204 -7.86 -15.71 -22.57
N TRP A 205 -7.45 -16.91 -22.13
CA TRP A 205 -6.20 -17.51 -22.63
C TRP A 205 -6.30 -17.92 -24.12
N LYS A 206 -7.44 -18.42 -24.57
CA LYS A 206 -7.65 -18.70 -26.00
C LYS A 206 -7.55 -17.44 -26.85
N THR A 207 -8.06 -16.31 -26.36
CA THR A 207 -7.94 -15.02 -27.05
C THR A 207 -6.48 -14.58 -27.14
N LEU A 208 -5.75 -14.64 -26.03
CA LEU A 208 -4.34 -14.20 -25.96
C LEU A 208 -3.42 -15.08 -26.78
N LEU A 209 -3.60 -16.40 -26.73
CA LEU A 209 -2.77 -17.38 -27.43
C LEU A 209 -3.24 -17.66 -28.86
N SER A 210 -4.33 -17.02 -29.30
CA SER A 210 -4.71 -17.05 -30.71
C SER A 210 -3.56 -16.51 -31.58
N ASN A 211 -3.53 -16.89 -32.86
CA ASN A 211 -2.47 -16.46 -33.77
C ASN A 211 -1.03 -16.77 -33.26
N ASN A 212 -0.84 -17.95 -32.64
CA ASN A 212 0.41 -18.38 -32.04
C ASN A 212 0.95 -17.40 -30.95
N GLY A 213 0.07 -16.75 -30.21
CA GLY A 213 0.42 -15.78 -29.16
C GLY A 213 0.78 -14.38 -29.68
N ARG A 214 0.83 -14.16 -30.98
CA ARG A 214 1.13 -12.84 -31.54
C ARG A 214 -0.02 -11.87 -31.36
N ASN A 215 0.23 -10.79 -30.65
CA ASN A 215 -0.76 -9.74 -30.46
C ASN A 215 -0.75 -8.73 -31.65
N PRO A 216 -1.81 -7.94 -31.82
CA PRO A 216 -1.96 -7.08 -33.02
C PRO A 216 -0.97 -5.91 -33.07
N TRP A 217 -0.30 -5.55 -31.99
CA TRP A 217 0.75 -4.50 -31.96
C TRP A 217 2.17 -5.03 -32.16
N GLY A 218 2.33 -6.35 -32.40
CA GLY A 218 3.62 -6.95 -32.75
C GLY A 218 4.40 -7.56 -31.59
N GLY A 219 3.83 -7.61 -30.38
CA GLY A 219 4.40 -8.33 -29.24
C GLY A 219 3.97 -9.79 -29.19
N ASP A 220 4.43 -10.52 -28.14
CA ASP A 220 4.16 -11.94 -27.94
C ASP A 220 3.49 -12.18 -26.57
N ASN A 221 2.25 -12.65 -26.58
CA ASN A 221 1.52 -13.02 -25.36
C ASN A 221 2.05 -14.30 -24.71
N ASN A 222 2.94 -15.05 -25.36
CA ASN A 222 3.63 -16.18 -24.72
C ASN A 222 4.56 -15.69 -23.60
N GLU A 223 5.11 -14.48 -23.69
CA GLU A 223 5.86 -13.84 -22.59
C GLU A 223 4.96 -13.63 -21.37
N LEU A 224 3.75 -13.11 -21.57
CA LEU A 224 2.77 -12.97 -20.49
C LEU A 224 2.40 -14.34 -19.90
N PHE A 225 2.23 -15.36 -20.73
CA PHE A 225 1.98 -16.72 -20.26
C PHE A 225 3.14 -17.25 -19.41
N ALA A 226 4.39 -17.02 -19.85
CA ALA A 226 5.59 -17.40 -19.09
C ALA A 226 5.68 -16.68 -17.75
N LEU A 227 5.33 -15.38 -17.67
CA LEU A 227 5.26 -14.63 -16.41
C LEU A 227 4.25 -15.25 -15.44
N TYR A 228 3.09 -15.69 -15.92
CA TYR A 228 2.11 -16.37 -15.07
C TYR A 228 2.61 -17.73 -14.59
N ALA A 229 3.28 -18.48 -15.44
CA ALA A 229 3.90 -19.77 -15.08
C ALA A 229 5.06 -19.59 -14.09
N GLY A 230 5.88 -18.56 -14.28
CA GLY A 230 7.07 -18.28 -13.43
C GLY A 230 6.72 -17.78 -12.03
N SER A 231 5.59 -17.10 -11.87
CA SER A 231 5.18 -16.49 -10.59
C SER A 231 4.51 -17.45 -9.60
N ASP A 232 4.44 -18.77 -9.88
CA ASP A 232 3.69 -19.76 -9.08
C ASP A 232 2.29 -19.32 -8.68
N ALA A 233 1.65 -18.54 -9.55
CA ALA A 233 0.41 -17.81 -9.29
C ALA A 233 -0.85 -18.72 -9.25
N GLY A 234 -0.70 -20.05 -9.25
CA GLY A 234 -1.79 -21.01 -9.10
C GLY A 234 -2.82 -21.03 -10.23
N GLU A 235 -2.59 -20.27 -11.30
CA GLU A 235 -3.43 -20.26 -12.52
C GLU A 235 -2.66 -20.71 -13.76
N CYS A 236 -1.83 -21.75 -13.63
CA CYS A 236 -1.38 -22.46 -14.82
C CYS A 236 -2.63 -23.01 -15.51
N PRO A 237 -2.88 -22.71 -16.79
CA PRO A 237 -4.05 -23.22 -17.51
C PRO A 237 -4.07 -24.75 -17.60
N PHE A 238 -2.96 -25.41 -17.24
CA PHE A 238 -2.84 -26.88 -17.21
C PHE A 238 -3.02 -27.46 -15.80
N THR A 239 -3.09 -26.66 -14.73
CA THR A 239 -3.36 -27.13 -13.36
C THR A 239 -4.73 -26.66 -12.89
N ILE A 240 -5.79 -27.24 -13.44
CA ILE A 240 -7.13 -27.15 -12.86
C ILE A 240 -7.17 -28.15 -11.70
N THR A 241 -6.74 -27.74 -10.52
CA THR A 241 -7.06 -28.47 -9.29
C THR A 241 -8.51 -28.17 -8.93
N LYS A 242 -9.38 -29.13 -9.20
CA LYS A 242 -10.72 -29.14 -8.63
C LYS A 242 -10.60 -29.64 -7.19
N ASN A 243 -11.23 -28.91 -6.25
CA ASN A 243 -11.40 -29.42 -4.90
C ASN A 243 -12.28 -30.70 -4.93
N GLU A 244 -12.33 -31.43 -3.85
CA GLU A 244 -13.14 -32.69 -3.74
C GLU A 244 -14.63 -32.49 -4.03
N LYS A 245 -15.10 -31.23 -4.12
CA LYS A 245 -16.49 -30.86 -4.48
C LYS A 245 -16.64 -30.41 -5.93
N GLY A 246 -15.60 -30.49 -6.76
CA GLY A 246 -15.65 -30.12 -8.17
C GLY A 246 -15.67 -28.61 -8.47
N GLU A 247 -15.50 -27.76 -7.46
CA GLU A 247 -15.44 -26.30 -7.60
C GLU A 247 -13.99 -25.86 -7.85
N VAL A 248 -13.80 -24.91 -8.75
CA VAL A 248 -12.49 -24.29 -9.01
C VAL A 248 -12.16 -23.38 -7.83
N ASP A 249 -11.15 -23.75 -7.07
CA ASP A 249 -10.64 -22.94 -5.96
C ASP A 249 -9.92 -21.71 -6.53
N SER A 250 -10.66 -20.62 -6.70
CA SER A 250 -10.13 -19.33 -7.13
C SER A 250 -9.59 -18.59 -5.89
N PRO A 251 -8.28 -18.44 -5.71
CA PRO A 251 -7.77 -17.69 -4.56
C PRO A 251 -8.28 -16.25 -4.62
N SER A 252 -8.97 -15.85 -3.55
CA SER A 252 -9.42 -14.48 -3.34
C SER A 252 -8.23 -13.51 -3.28
N CYS A 253 -8.47 -12.23 -3.57
CA CYS A 253 -7.53 -11.10 -3.52
C CYS A 253 -6.67 -11.01 -2.23
N GLY A 254 -5.66 -11.79 -2.09
CA GLY A 254 -4.64 -11.87 -1.07
C GLY A 254 -3.40 -12.55 -1.65
N ASN A 255 -3.58 -13.26 -2.77
CA ASN A 255 -2.52 -13.79 -3.59
C ASN A 255 -2.44 -12.93 -4.86
N SER A 256 -1.93 -11.70 -4.75
CA SER A 256 -1.73 -10.89 -5.95
C SER A 256 -0.64 -11.51 -6.79
N ARG A 257 -0.95 -11.85 -8.02
CA ARG A 257 -0.09 -12.52 -8.97
C ARG A 257 1.08 -11.67 -9.42
N PHE A 258 0.81 -10.39 -9.55
CA PHE A 258 1.78 -9.35 -9.84
C PHE A 258 1.54 -8.23 -8.83
N GLY A 259 2.32 -8.22 -7.78
CA GLY A 259 2.23 -7.26 -6.69
C GLY A 259 3.48 -6.39 -6.59
N CYS A 260 3.40 -5.40 -5.71
CA CYS A 260 4.56 -4.64 -5.31
C CYS A 260 5.53 -5.59 -4.57
N TRP A 261 6.81 -5.57 -4.91
CA TRP A 261 7.83 -6.43 -4.31
C TRP A 261 7.97 -6.23 -2.79
N ILE A 262 7.52 -5.09 -2.27
CA ILE A 262 7.57 -4.73 -0.84
C ILE A 262 6.23 -4.96 -0.11
N CYS A 263 5.30 -5.74 -0.66
CA CYS A 263 3.99 -5.94 -0.06
C CYS A 263 4.07 -6.65 1.29
N THR A 264 3.67 -5.96 2.37
CA THR A 264 3.64 -6.48 3.75
C THR A 264 2.23 -6.88 4.22
N VAL A 265 1.23 -6.83 3.33
CA VAL A 265 -0.14 -7.32 3.60
C VAL A 265 -0.20 -8.84 3.62
N VAL A 266 0.67 -9.48 2.83
CA VAL A 266 0.82 -10.93 2.77
C VAL A 266 2.07 -11.36 3.56
N ASN A 267 1.98 -12.49 4.25
CA ASN A 267 3.14 -13.01 5.00
C ASN A 267 4.25 -13.47 4.06
N GLU A 268 3.91 -14.12 2.95
CA GLU A 268 4.84 -14.58 1.93
C GLU A 268 4.52 -13.94 0.57
N ASP A 269 5.52 -13.42 -0.12
CA ASP A 269 5.39 -12.97 -1.51
C ASP A 269 5.63 -14.16 -2.46
N LYS A 270 4.53 -14.83 -2.81
CA LYS A 270 4.59 -16.00 -3.70
C LYS A 270 5.12 -15.67 -5.09
N SER A 271 4.86 -14.47 -5.59
CA SER A 271 5.31 -14.07 -6.92
C SER A 271 6.82 -13.88 -6.97
N LEU A 272 7.37 -13.11 -6.02
CA LEU A 272 8.81 -12.88 -5.92
C LEU A 272 9.55 -14.19 -5.64
N THR A 273 9.06 -14.98 -4.67
CA THR A 273 9.62 -16.32 -4.36
C THR A 273 9.52 -17.27 -5.55
N GLY A 274 8.43 -17.21 -6.33
CA GLY A 274 8.24 -18.02 -7.53
C GLY A 274 9.27 -17.69 -8.61
N PHE A 275 9.50 -16.42 -8.91
CA PHE A 275 10.53 -15.99 -9.87
C PHE A 275 11.93 -16.44 -9.44
N ILE A 276 12.29 -16.30 -8.15
CA ILE A 276 13.58 -16.75 -7.62
C ILE A 276 13.72 -18.27 -7.81
N LYS A 277 12.71 -19.07 -7.44
CA LYS A 277 12.72 -20.52 -7.64
C LYS A 277 12.84 -20.93 -9.11
N ASN A 278 12.42 -20.08 -10.04
CA ASN A 278 12.52 -20.32 -11.48
C ASN A 278 13.79 -19.75 -12.11
N GLY A 279 14.79 -19.35 -11.31
CA GLY A 279 16.12 -18.97 -11.76
C GLY A 279 16.41 -17.46 -11.78
N GLU A 280 15.47 -16.63 -11.31
CA GLU A 280 15.68 -15.19 -11.19
C GLU A 280 16.31 -14.82 -9.83
N ASP A 281 17.44 -15.48 -9.51
CA ASP A 281 18.15 -15.37 -8.21
C ASP A 281 18.55 -13.93 -7.86
N TRP A 282 18.72 -13.07 -8.86
CA TRP A 282 19.05 -11.67 -8.69
C TRP A 282 17.97 -10.85 -7.94
N LEU A 283 16.76 -11.39 -7.82
CA LEU A 283 15.67 -10.79 -7.04
C LEU A 283 15.79 -11.05 -5.52
N GLN A 284 16.71 -11.95 -5.09
CA GLN A 284 16.86 -12.30 -3.69
C GLN A 284 17.07 -11.08 -2.76
N PRO A 285 17.89 -10.06 -3.11
CA PRO A 285 18.06 -8.88 -2.27
C PRO A 285 16.76 -8.11 -2.00
N LEU A 286 15.80 -8.11 -2.93
CA LEU A 286 14.48 -7.51 -2.73
C LEU A 286 13.64 -8.31 -1.73
N LEU A 287 13.69 -9.62 -1.82
CA LEU A 287 13.01 -10.51 -0.88
C LEU A 287 13.59 -10.35 0.52
N ASP A 288 14.92 -10.34 0.65
CA ASP A 288 15.61 -10.17 1.93
C ASP A 288 15.26 -8.83 2.59
N PHE A 289 15.23 -7.74 1.83
CA PHE A 289 14.81 -6.43 2.32
C PHE A 289 13.34 -6.44 2.78
N ARG A 290 12.44 -7.06 1.99
CA ARG A 290 11.04 -7.20 2.35
C ARG A 290 10.85 -7.95 3.68
N GLU A 291 11.52 -9.09 3.84
CA GLU A 291 11.46 -9.91 5.05
C GLU A 291 12.05 -9.15 6.26
N TRP A 292 13.16 -8.42 6.06
CA TRP A 292 13.71 -7.56 7.08
C TRP A 292 12.71 -6.44 7.49
N LEU A 293 12.11 -5.74 6.52
CA LEU A 293 11.11 -4.71 6.82
C LEU A 293 9.90 -5.27 7.57
N LEU A 294 9.48 -6.49 7.22
CA LEU A 294 8.42 -7.21 7.90
C LEU A 294 8.83 -7.53 9.36
N SER A 295 10.08 -7.92 9.59
CA SER A 295 10.60 -8.27 10.92
C SER A 295 10.68 -7.08 11.89
N ILE A 296 10.92 -5.86 11.39
CA ILE A 296 10.99 -4.65 12.21
C ILE A 296 9.64 -3.94 12.38
N ARG A 297 8.66 -4.30 11.55
CA ARG A 297 7.35 -3.64 11.47
C ARG A 297 6.64 -3.54 12.81
N ASP A 298 6.71 -4.59 13.58
CA ASP A 298 5.98 -4.75 14.83
C ASP A 298 6.93 -4.79 16.06
N LYS A 299 8.05 -4.03 16.00
CA LYS A 299 8.99 -3.85 17.13
C LYS A 299 8.94 -2.43 17.67
N HIS A 300 8.85 -2.28 18.99
CA HIS A 300 8.78 -0.99 19.66
C HIS A 300 10.03 -0.12 19.46
N GLU A 301 11.19 -0.71 19.27
CA GLU A 301 12.45 -0.02 18.96
C GLU A 301 12.34 0.89 17.72
N TYR A 302 11.60 0.44 16.70
CA TYR A 302 11.44 1.17 15.43
C TYR A 302 10.16 2.00 15.38
N ARG A 303 9.31 1.95 16.40
CA ARG A 303 7.96 2.52 16.37
C ARG A 303 7.72 3.51 17.48
N GLN A 304 6.90 4.53 17.20
CA GLN A 304 6.38 5.42 18.23
C GLN A 304 5.27 4.71 19.03
N GLN A 305 5.12 5.08 20.29
CA GLN A 305 4.05 4.55 21.17
C GLN A 305 2.70 5.26 20.96
N TYR A 306 2.69 6.34 20.21
CA TYR A 306 1.52 7.19 19.97
C TYR A 306 1.33 7.48 18.48
N ARG A 307 0.12 7.85 18.11
CA ARG A 307 -0.24 8.28 16.75
C ARG A 307 0.32 9.68 16.46
N ARG A 308 0.30 10.09 15.19
CA ARG A 308 0.73 11.46 14.78
C ARG A 308 -0.03 12.60 15.45
N ASP A 309 -1.25 12.35 15.94
CA ASP A 309 -2.06 13.30 16.72
C ASP A 309 -1.73 13.32 18.22
N GLY A 310 -0.74 12.53 18.64
CA GLY A 310 -0.32 12.39 20.04
C GLY A 310 -1.20 11.48 20.89
N ASN A 311 -2.23 10.85 20.30
CA ASN A 311 -3.06 9.90 21.04
C ASN A 311 -2.42 8.52 21.06
N HIS A 312 -2.51 7.83 22.20
CA HIS A 312 -2.14 6.43 22.26
C HIS A 312 -3.07 5.58 21.42
N TYR A 313 -2.50 4.58 20.79
CA TYR A 313 -3.26 3.55 20.07
C TYR A 313 -3.19 2.25 20.89
N TYR A 314 -4.36 1.75 21.27
CA TYR A 314 -4.46 0.48 21.99
C TYR A 314 -4.96 -0.60 21.05
N LYS A 315 -4.25 -1.74 21.07
CA LYS A 315 -4.63 -2.96 20.36
C LYS A 315 -5.20 -3.94 21.38
N LYS A 316 -6.33 -4.54 21.06
CA LYS A 316 -6.83 -5.67 21.82
C LYS A 316 -5.97 -6.89 21.55
N LEU A 317 -5.41 -7.48 22.57
CA LEU A 317 -4.70 -8.74 22.51
C LEU A 317 -5.55 -9.75 23.28
N TYR A 318 -6.05 -10.75 22.57
CA TYR A 318 -6.82 -11.82 23.20
C TYR A 318 -5.87 -12.75 23.95
N LEU A 319 -6.29 -13.26 25.10
CA LEU A 319 -5.42 -14.05 25.97
C LEU A 319 -4.93 -15.35 25.31
N GLU A 320 -5.68 -15.88 24.36
CA GLU A 320 -5.30 -17.02 23.53
C GLU A 320 -4.14 -16.72 22.57
N ASP A 321 -3.95 -15.43 22.22
CA ASP A 321 -2.99 -14.96 21.24
C ASP A 321 -1.76 -14.28 21.89
N ILE A 322 -1.57 -14.41 23.21
CA ILE A 322 -0.43 -13.75 23.88
C ILE A 322 0.87 -14.45 23.48
N PRO A 323 1.76 -13.76 22.73
CA PRO A 323 3.06 -14.32 22.45
C PRO A 323 3.90 -14.40 23.72
N LEU A 324 4.70 -15.46 23.86
CA LEU A 324 5.64 -15.68 24.95
C LEU A 324 6.89 -14.78 24.84
N SER A 325 6.78 -13.51 24.41
CA SER A 325 7.93 -12.63 24.18
C SER A 325 7.92 -11.43 25.12
N ASP A 326 9.13 -10.99 25.51
CA ASP A 326 9.40 -9.86 26.44
C ASP A 326 8.96 -8.48 25.91
N ASP A 327 8.42 -8.38 24.70
CA ASP A 327 8.07 -7.12 24.02
C ASP A 327 6.64 -6.64 24.31
N LEU A 328 5.94 -7.19 25.31
CA LEU A 328 4.59 -6.79 25.64
C LEU A 328 4.60 -5.53 26.52
N MET A 329 4.42 -4.34 25.92
CA MET A 329 4.21 -3.12 26.68
C MET A 329 2.77 -3.02 27.17
N LEU A 330 2.57 -3.22 28.46
CA LEU A 330 1.31 -2.97 29.15
C LEU A 330 1.19 -1.48 29.46
N ASP A 331 0.02 -0.91 29.21
CA ASP A 331 -0.26 0.45 29.67
C ASP A 331 -0.54 0.43 31.17
N LYS A 332 0.32 1.11 31.93
CA LYS A 332 0.20 1.24 33.39
C LYS A 332 -1.15 1.83 33.84
N SER A 333 -1.85 2.59 32.99
CA SER A 333 -3.20 3.12 33.29
C SER A 333 -4.28 2.05 33.41
N HIS A 334 -4.01 0.82 33.02
CA HIS A 334 -4.90 -0.34 33.19
C HIS A 334 -4.44 -1.29 34.29
N ILE A 335 -3.36 -0.96 35.00
CA ILE A 335 -2.89 -1.71 36.15
C ILE A 335 -3.55 -1.08 37.39
N PHE A 336 -4.26 -1.89 38.16
CA PHE A 336 -4.83 -1.52 39.44
C PHE A 336 -4.03 -2.20 40.53
N VAL A 337 -3.73 -1.45 41.58
CA VAL A 337 -3.05 -1.96 42.77
C VAL A 337 -4.11 -2.05 43.87
N ASP A 338 -4.26 -3.20 44.50
CA ASP A 338 -5.17 -3.36 45.63
C ASP A 338 -4.51 -2.85 46.96
N GLU A 339 -5.28 -2.88 48.04
CA GLU A 339 -4.82 -2.46 49.37
C GLU A 339 -3.66 -3.33 49.91
N GLU A 340 -3.38 -4.48 49.30
CA GLU A 340 -2.30 -5.41 49.66
C GLU A 340 -1.10 -5.30 48.69
N ASN A 341 -1.08 -4.28 47.80
CA ASN A 341 -0.08 -4.04 46.76
C ASN A 341 0.00 -5.15 45.66
N ASN A 342 -1.08 -5.88 45.41
CA ASN A 342 -1.13 -6.77 44.27
C ASN A 342 -1.55 -5.98 43.02
N GLU A 343 -0.84 -6.24 41.92
CA GLU A 343 -1.12 -5.59 40.62
C GLU A 343 -2.09 -6.41 39.79
N TYR A 344 -3.14 -5.75 39.29
CA TYR A 344 -4.21 -6.35 38.46
C TYR A 344 -4.34 -5.60 37.14
N ILE A 345 -4.62 -6.31 36.05
CA ILE A 345 -4.92 -5.70 34.74
C ILE A 345 -6.43 -5.74 34.49
N ASP A 346 -6.99 -4.60 34.02
CA ASP A 346 -8.36 -4.51 33.54
C ASP A 346 -8.53 -5.33 32.24
N LEU A 347 -9.10 -6.50 32.38
CA LEU A 347 -9.50 -7.32 31.25
C LEU A 347 -10.88 -6.88 30.77
N ARG A 348 -10.94 -6.41 29.53
CA ARG A 348 -12.22 -6.13 28.87
C ARG A 348 -12.66 -7.36 28.10
N ILE A 349 -13.91 -7.75 28.31
CA ILE A 349 -14.57 -8.82 27.58
C ILE A 349 -15.26 -8.22 26.36
N SER A 350 -14.92 -8.69 25.16
CA SER A 350 -15.54 -8.25 23.91
C SER A 350 -16.53 -9.30 23.43
N LYS A 351 -17.77 -8.90 23.15
CA LYS A 351 -18.65 -9.70 22.31
C LYS A 351 -18.10 -9.69 20.89
N ASP A 352 -18.16 -10.83 20.19
CA ASP A 352 -17.71 -10.95 18.81
C ASP A 352 -18.24 -9.79 17.95
N ASP A 353 -17.35 -9.12 17.23
CA ASP A 353 -17.58 -7.93 16.41
C ASP A 353 -18.41 -8.22 15.12
N ASN A 354 -19.40 -9.12 15.18
CA ASN A 354 -20.32 -9.33 14.07
C ASN A 354 -21.53 -8.37 14.08
N ASP A 355 -21.58 -7.44 15.04
CA ASP A 355 -22.66 -6.44 15.07
C ASP A 355 -22.14 -5.07 14.62
N SER A 356 -22.32 -4.82 13.32
CA SER A 356 -22.06 -3.54 12.67
C SER A 356 -22.99 -2.46 13.22
N GLY A 357 -22.42 -1.58 14.02
CA GLY A 357 -22.96 -0.24 14.23
C GLY A 357 -24.05 -0.10 15.27
N LYS A 358 -23.62 0.25 16.46
CA LYS A 358 -24.14 1.32 17.35
C LYS A 358 -23.51 1.13 18.73
N ARG A 359 -22.72 2.12 19.14
CA ARG A 359 -22.23 2.21 20.53
C ARG A 359 -23.43 2.33 21.46
N LYS A 360 -23.85 1.22 22.06
CA LYS A 360 -24.65 1.24 23.29
C LYS A 360 -23.69 1.02 24.46
N SER A 361 -23.65 1.97 25.39
CA SER A 361 -22.99 1.81 26.67
C SER A 361 -23.71 0.72 27.43
N THR A 362 -23.17 -0.49 27.39
CA THR A 362 -23.59 -1.56 28.30
C THR A 362 -22.66 -1.54 29.50
N ASN A 363 -23.22 -1.81 30.70
CA ASN A 363 -22.46 -1.98 31.94
C ASN A 363 -21.28 -2.91 31.71
N LYS A 364 -20.06 -2.34 31.83
CA LYS A 364 -18.80 -3.07 31.63
C LYS A 364 -18.49 -3.81 32.92
N GLU A 365 -18.71 -5.10 32.96
CA GLU A 365 -18.12 -5.92 34.00
C GLU A 365 -16.60 -5.92 33.83
N LYS A 366 -15.89 -5.55 34.88
CA LYS A 366 -14.44 -5.57 34.94
C LYS A 366 -14.00 -6.93 35.42
N VAL A 367 -13.19 -7.61 34.67
CA VAL A 367 -12.51 -8.82 35.09
C VAL A 367 -11.06 -8.43 35.39
N PHE A 368 -10.56 -8.77 36.54
CA PHE A 368 -9.21 -8.47 36.97
C PHE A 368 -8.33 -9.71 36.80
N LEU A 369 -7.15 -9.53 36.23
CA LEU A 369 -6.11 -10.54 36.14
C LEU A 369 -5.06 -10.25 37.20
N GLU A 370 -4.76 -11.24 38.03
CA GLU A 370 -3.63 -11.20 38.94
C GLU A 370 -2.33 -11.33 38.14
N LEU A 371 -1.54 -10.28 38.12
CA LEU A 371 -0.17 -10.33 37.61
C LEU A 371 0.69 -11.04 38.65
N LEU A 372 0.78 -12.36 38.55
CA LEU A 372 1.79 -13.08 39.29
C LEU A 372 3.17 -12.67 38.76
N PRO A 373 4.15 -12.39 39.65
CA PRO A 373 5.51 -12.16 39.22
C PRO A 373 5.92 -13.33 38.31
N MET A 374 6.56 -13.02 37.18
CA MET A 374 6.94 -13.97 36.14
C MET A 374 7.56 -15.23 36.80
N SER A 375 6.85 -16.33 36.75
CA SER A 375 7.43 -17.64 36.99
C SER A 375 8.39 -17.92 35.83
N ASN A 376 9.42 -18.76 36.04
CA ASN A 376 10.42 -19.11 35.03
C ASN A 376 9.85 -19.58 33.68
N ASP A 377 8.54 -19.68 33.55
CA ASP A 377 7.82 -20.14 32.35
C ASP A 377 7.08 -19.04 31.58
N ASN A 378 7.22 -17.77 31.93
CA ASN A 378 6.61 -16.59 31.27
C ASN A 378 5.08 -16.75 30.97
N LYS A 379 4.34 -17.38 31.85
CA LYS A 379 2.90 -17.64 31.66
C LYS A 379 2.06 -16.84 32.65
N TYR A 380 1.10 -16.07 32.15
CA TYR A 380 0.03 -15.53 32.96
C TYR A 380 -1.00 -16.61 33.25
N LYS A 381 -1.39 -16.82 34.50
CA LYS A 381 -2.49 -17.71 34.86
C LYS A 381 -3.78 -16.91 34.94
N LEU A 382 -4.73 -17.27 34.10
CA LEU A 382 -6.08 -16.75 34.15
C LEU A 382 -6.86 -17.51 35.23
N ASP A 383 -7.56 -16.78 36.08
CA ASP A 383 -8.56 -17.40 36.97
C ASP A 383 -9.85 -17.58 36.16
N GLU A 384 -10.03 -18.77 35.58
CA GLU A 384 -11.20 -19.11 34.75
C GLU A 384 -12.53 -18.97 35.52
N SER A 385 -12.51 -18.98 36.86
CA SER A 385 -13.74 -18.78 37.69
C SER A 385 -14.31 -17.38 37.61
N LYS A 386 -13.52 -16.41 37.10
CA LYS A 386 -13.89 -14.99 36.96
C LYS A 386 -14.39 -14.64 35.55
N ILE A 387 -14.50 -15.60 34.63
CA ILE A 387 -15.06 -15.41 33.29
C ILE A 387 -16.56 -15.74 33.32
N PHE A 388 -17.41 -14.71 33.30
CA PHE A 388 -18.84 -14.85 33.52
C PHE A 388 -19.67 -15.09 32.26
N ASP A 389 -19.11 -14.99 31.03
CA ASP A 389 -19.88 -15.16 29.79
C ASP A 389 -19.12 -16.03 28.78
N LYS A 390 -19.76 -17.15 28.38
CA LYS A 390 -19.17 -18.11 27.41
C LYS A 390 -19.02 -17.57 25.99
N ASP A 391 -19.71 -16.48 25.64
CA ASP A 391 -19.73 -15.89 24.30
C ASP A 391 -18.74 -14.75 24.15
N THR A 392 -17.92 -14.46 25.15
CA THR A 392 -16.95 -13.36 25.14
C THR A 392 -15.53 -13.87 25.31
N ARG A 393 -14.60 -13.41 24.44
CA ARG A 393 -13.18 -13.72 24.59
C ARG A 393 -12.49 -12.64 25.41
N PRO A 394 -11.82 -13.00 26.51
CA PRO A 394 -11.08 -12.02 27.32
C PRO A 394 -9.88 -11.46 26.52
N TYR A 395 -9.64 -10.15 26.65
CA TYR A 395 -8.52 -9.46 26.02
C TYR A 395 -7.91 -8.42 26.95
N ILE A 396 -6.63 -8.17 26.77
CA ILE A 396 -5.93 -7.04 27.37
C ILE A 396 -5.74 -5.93 26.33
N ASN A 397 -5.74 -4.68 26.78
CA ASN A 397 -5.35 -3.58 25.92
C ASN A 397 -3.83 -3.40 26.06
N VAL A 398 -3.12 -3.57 24.94
CA VAL A 398 -1.69 -3.28 24.87
C VAL A 398 -1.46 -2.03 24.05
N VAL A 399 -0.40 -1.29 24.34
CA VAL A 399 0.00 -0.15 23.53
C VAL A 399 0.34 -0.65 22.14
N GLY A 400 -0.41 -0.16 21.14
CA GLY A 400 -0.19 -0.51 19.74
C GLY A 400 0.96 0.29 19.15
N TYR A 401 1.43 -0.17 18.00
CA TYR A 401 2.51 0.49 17.30
C TYR A 401 2.01 1.75 16.57
N GLY A 402 2.55 2.91 16.92
CA GLY A 402 2.37 4.16 16.21
C GLY A 402 3.14 4.20 14.86
N PRO A 403 3.42 5.39 14.31
CA PRO A 403 4.30 5.56 13.15
C PRO A 403 5.71 5.01 13.40
N PHE A 404 6.49 4.78 12.34
CA PHE A 404 7.93 4.57 12.48
C PHE A 404 8.56 5.80 13.13
N ASN A 405 9.36 5.58 14.20
CA ASN A 405 10.12 6.64 14.83
C ASN A 405 11.29 7.10 13.93
N PHE A 406 11.96 8.18 14.31
CA PHE A 406 13.01 8.74 13.47
C PHE A 406 14.19 7.79 13.27
N TYR A 407 14.53 6.99 14.27
CA TYR A 407 15.53 5.94 14.15
C TYR A 407 15.12 4.87 13.14
N GLY A 408 13.91 4.33 13.25
CA GLY A 408 13.39 3.31 12.31
C GLY A 408 13.35 3.81 10.87
N ARG A 409 13.00 5.09 10.66
CA ARG A 409 13.00 5.72 9.33
C ARG A 409 14.40 5.81 8.72
N GLN A 410 15.43 6.11 9.53
CA GLN A 410 16.83 6.12 9.11
C GLN A 410 17.32 4.73 8.75
N GLU A 411 17.02 3.72 9.57
CA GLU A 411 17.42 2.34 9.30
C GLU A 411 16.74 1.78 8.04
N ILE A 412 15.45 2.10 7.80
CA ILE A 412 14.77 1.72 6.55
C ILE A 412 15.46 2.37 5.34
N LEU A 413 15.85 3.63 5.43
CA LEU A 413 16.58 4.30 4.35
C LEU A 413 17.93 3.64 4.10
N LYS A 414 18.70 3.33 5.13
CA LYS A 414 20.01 2.68 5.01
C LYS A 414 19.91 1.32 4.31
N GLU A 415 19.01 0.47 4.77
CA GLU A 415 18.84 -0.86 4.18
C GLU A 415 18.31 -0.80 2.75
N LEU A 416 17.41 0.15 2.45
CA LEU A 416 16.93 0.37 1.09
C LEU A 416 18.05 0.81 0.15
N LEU A 417 18.91 1.74 0.57
CA LEU A 417 20.05 2.19 -0.23
C LEU A 417 21.11 1.09 -0.44
N LYS A 418 21.36 0.27 0.58
CA LYS A 418 22.23 -0.92 0.42
C LYS A 418 21.64 -1.89 -0.61
N THR A 419 20.35 -2.17 -0.52
CA THR A 419 19.65 -3.03 -1.47
C THR A 419 19.71 -2.43 -2.88
N GLN A 420 19.48 -1.12 -3.03
CA GLN A 420 19.60 -0.42 -4.30
C GLN A 420 21.00 -0.55 -4.91
N ASN A 421 22.06 -0.41 -4.12
CA ASN A 421 23.43 -0.58 -4.60
C ASN A 421 23.69 -2.00 -5.15
N ILE A 422 23.12 -3.02 -4.53
CA ILE A 422 23.18 -4.39 -5.04
C ILE A 422 22.38 -4.50 -6.35
N MET A 423 21.18 -3.93 -6.39
CA MET A 423 20.27 -4.03 -7.52
C MET A 423 20.74 -3.27 -8.76
N LYS A 424 21.54 -2.20 -8.63
CA LYS A 424 22.07 -1.39 -9.75
C LYS A 424 22.82 -2.21 -10.81
N GLN A 425 23.32 -3.39 -10.47
CA GLN A 425 23.98 -4.28 -11.44
C GLN A 425 23.00 -5.10 -12.28
N TYR A 426 21.71 -5.13 -11.92
CA TYR A 426 20.67 -5.94 -12.56
C TYR A 426 19.57 -5.11 -13.20
N VAL A 427 19.30 -3.91 -12.67
CA VAL A 427 18.24 -3.02 -13.14
C VAL A 427 18.79 -1.62 -13.38
N ASP A 428 18.22 -0.90 -14.33
CA ASP A 428 18.61 0.46 -14.74
C ASP A 428 17.75 1.56 -14.09
N PHE A 429 16.98 1.21 -13.07
CA PHE A 429 16.17 2.16 -12.31
C PHE A 429 16.48 2.09 -10.81
N ASP A 430 16.20 3.18 -10.10
CA ASP A 430 16.39 3.28 -8.66
C ASP A 430 15.21 2.70 -7.90
N LEU A 431 15.47 1.99 -6.75
CA LEU A 431 14.44 1.54 -5.83
C LEU A 431 13.81 2.69 -5.04
N ILE A 432 14.55 3.78 -4.88
CA ILE A 432 14.10 5.06 -4.36
C ILE A 432 14.66 6.17 -5.24
N THR A 433 13.80 7.04 -5.76
CA THR A 433 14.20 8.09 -6.70
C THR A 433 14.80 9.31 -6.00
N ILE A 434 15.53 10.13 -6.74
CA ILE A 434 16.10 11.40 -6.24
C ILE A 434 14.98 12.35 -5.79
N GLU A 435 13.85 12.36 -6.49
CA GLU A 435 12.69 13.18 -6.16
C GLU A 435 12.03 12.72 -4.86
N GLU A 436 11.95 11.41 -4.60
CA GLU A 436 11.47 10.89 -3.32
C GLU A 436 12.42 11.27 -2.18
N LEU A 437 13.74 11.12 -2.38
CA LEU A 437 14.75 11.53 -1.41
C LEU A 437 14.64 13.02 -1.08
N GLU A 438 14.40 13.88 -2.08
CA GLU A 438 14.19 15.32 -1.87
C GLU A 438 12.94 15.60 -1.01
N GLN A 439 11.83 14.88 -1.26
CA GLN A 439 10.63 15.03 -0.45
C GLN A 439 10.83 14.52 0.98
N ILE A 440 11.51 13.39 1.15
CA ILE A 440 11.84 12.82 2.46
C ILE A 440 12.70 13.80 3.26
N ASP A 441 13.74 14.36 2.65
CA ASP A 441 14.66 15.30 3.26
C ASP A 441 13.94 16.58 3.73
N LYS A 442 13.06 17.15 2.89
CA LYS A 442 12.20 18.28 3.26
C LYS A 442 11.31 17.97 4.47
N ILE A 443 10.78 16.75 4.54
CA ILE A 443 9.94 16.32 5.66
C ILE A 443 10.78 16.20 6.92
N TRP A 444 11.94 15.56 6.85
CA TRP A 444 12.85 15.40 8.01
C TRP A 444 13.31 16.75 8.56
N ASP A 445 13.73 17.67 7.69
CA ASP A 445 14.10 19.04 8.07
C ASP A 445 13.01 19.80 8.83
N ASN A 446 11.76 19.48 8.52
CA ASN A 446 10.59 20.17 9.08
C ASN A 446 9.99 19.49 10.30
N GLU A 447 10.32 18.22 10.56
CA GLU A 447 9.69 17.45 11.63
C GLU A 447 10.64 17.00 12.73
N GLU A 448 11.88 16.57 12.42
CA GLU A 448 12.72 15.88 13.39
C GLU A 448 14.23 16.12 13.26
N ASP A 449 14.74 16.47 12.07
CA ASP A 449 16.19 16.60 11.85
C ASP A 449 16.72 18.00 12.15
N LEU A 450 17.22 18.20 13.37
CA LEU A 450 17.88 19.44 13.78
C LEU A 450 19.23 19.65 13.09
N THR A 451 19.86 18.59 12.57
CA THR A 451 21.10 18.69 11.81
C THR A 451 20.85 19.13 10.39
N ARG A 452 19.65 18.86 9.85
CA ARG A 452 19.31 19.03 8.43
C ARG A 452 20.24 18.28 7.48
N ARG A 453 20.99 17.33 8.00
CA ARG A 453 22.00 16.59 7.24
C ARG A 453 21.82 15.09 7.28
N LYS A 454 20.93 14.57 8.13
CA LYS A 454 20.80 13.13 8.36
C LYS A 454 20.59 12.34 7.07
N LEU A 455 19.69 12.79 6.19
CA LEU A 455 19.41 12.09 4.94
C LEU A 455 20.63 12.15 4.01
N VAL A 456 21.18 13.34 3.78
CA VAL A 456 22.30 13.50 2.84
C VAL A 456 23.57 12.80 3.32
N ASP A 457 23.79 12.74 4.65
CA ASP A 457 24.94 12.04 5.24
C ASP A 457 24.75 10.51 5.13
N ILE A 458 23.55 9.97 5.40
CA ILE A 458 23.23 8.56 5.19
C ILE A 458 23.40 8.17 3.72
N TYR A 459 22.89 9.00 2.81
CA TYR A 459 23.03 8.73 1.38
C TYR A 459 24.49 8.65 0.97
N TYR A 460 25.31 9.64 1.38
CA TYR A 460 26.75 9.66 1.09
C TYR A 460 27.49 8.48 1.74
N GLU A 461 27.19 8.15 2.99
CA GLU A 461 27.79 7.01 3.70
C GLU A 461 27.57 5.68 2.96
N ILE A 462 26.37 5.45 2.44
CA ILE A 462 26.01 4.17 1.84
C ILE A 462 26.38 4.10 0.36
N THR A 463 26.22 5.20 -0.40
CA THR A 463 26.43 5.19 -1.86
C THR A 463 27.79 5.68 -2.28
N GLY A 464 28.49 6.45 -1.44
CA GLY A 464 29.70 7.19 -1.79
C GLY A 464 29.45 8.42 -2.68
N GLU A 465 28.18 8.69 -3.03
CA GLU A 465 27.78 9.78 -3.92
C GLU A 465 27.09 10.89 -3.13
N LYS A 466 27.22 12.13 -3.60
CA LYS A 466 26.54 13.28 -2.99
C LYS A 466 25.23 13.58 -3.71
N LEU A 467 24.17 13.79 -2.93
CA LEU A 467 22.94 14.35 -3.46
C LEU A 467 23.15 15.80 -3.95
N PRO A 468 22.42 16.28 -4.97
CA PRO A 468 22.61 17.63 -5.54
C PRO A 468 22.56 18.77 -4.52
N TRP A 469 21.86 18.60 -3.43
CA TRP A 469 21.69 19.62 -2.37
C TRP A 469 22.55 19.35 -1.12
N HIS A 470 23.39 18.32 -1.12
CA HIS A 470 24.22 17.93 0.03
C HIS A 470 25.03 19.10 0.62
N ASP A 471 25.75 19.84 -0.20
CA ASP A 471 26.67 20.90 0.24
C ASP A 471 25.93 22.19 0.64
N PHE A 472 24.63 22.32 0.33
CA PHE A 472 23.80 23.47 0.70
C PHE A 472 23.11 23.30 2.07
N LYS A 473 23.19 22.12 2.67
CA LYS A 473 22.59 21.85 3.97
C LYS A 473 23.32 22.53 5.10
N LYS A 474 22.60 23.36 5.86
CA LYS A 474 23.10 24.05 7.05
C LYS A 474 22.35 23.56 8.26
N PRO A 475 23.04 23.03 9.30
CA PRO A 475 22.39 22.60 10.53
C PRO A 475 21.70 23.78 11.24
N ILE A 476 20.62 23.48 11.97
CA ILE A 476 19.97 24.45 12.86
C ILE A 476 20.86 24.69 14.07
N PHE A 477 21.48 23.61 14.57
CA PHE A 477 22.42 23.61 15.68
C PHE A 477 23.67 22.83 15.31
N ASP A 478 24.80 23.20 15.87
CA ASP A 478 26.03 22.43 15.74
C ASP A 478 26.02 21.17 16.63
N ASP A 479 26.96 20.26 16.41
CA ASP A 479 27.00 18.97 17.08
C ASP A 479 27.16 19.12 18.59
N THR A 480 27.89 20.16 19.04
CA THR A 480 28.11 20.46 20.48
C THR A 480 26.79 20.87 21.14
N THR A 481 26.05 21.75 20.52
CA THR A 481 24.71 22.17 20.97
C THR A 481 23.74 20.99 21.01
N LEU A 482 23.73 20.13 19.99
CA LEU A 482 22.88 18.95 19.96
C LEU A 482 23.22 17.94 21.06
N ALA A 483 24.52 17.73 21.34
CA ALA A 483 24.95 16.88 22.44
C ALA A 483 24.47 17.45 23.79
N THR A 484 24.59 18.76 23.99
CA THR A 484 24.12 19.44 25.21
C THR A 484 22.60 19.32 25.38
N ILE A 485 21.82 19.49 24.29
CA ILE A 485 20.35 19.31 24.31
C ILE A 485 20.00 17.88 24.74
N LYS A 486 20.70 16.90 24.20
CA LYS A 486 20.46 15.48 24.47
C LYS A 486 20.78 15.13 25.94
N GLU A 487 21.90 15.65 26.47
CA GLU A 487 22.26 15.49 27.85
C GLU A 487 21.23 16.15 28.79
N PHE A 488 20.77 17.35 28.46
CA PHE A 488 19.71 18.04 29.18
C PHE A 488 18.38 17.25 29.18
N ASN A 489 17.95 16.77 28.02
CA ASN A 489 16.75 15.98 27.92
C ASN A 489 16.82 14.70 28.77
N SER A 490 17.95 14.01 28.74
CA SER A 490 18.19 12.83 29.57
C SER A 490 18.15 13.16 31.08
N LYS A 491 18.78 14.26 31.47
CA LYS A 491 18.85 14.70 32.88
C LYS A 491 17.48 15.04 33.45
N PHE A 492 16.58 15.60 32.64
CA PHE A 492 15.26 16.06 33.09
C PHE A 492 14.12 15.13 32.57
N ASN A 493 14.45 13.93 32.12
CA ASN A 493 13.52 12.95 31.60
C ASN A 493 12.55 13.52 30.53
N LEU A 494 13.07 14.41 29.66
CA LEU A 494 12.29 15.03 28.59
C LEU A 494 12.31 14.19 27.31
N SER A 495 11.20 14.16 26.60
CA SER A 495 11.13 13.49 25.30
C SER A 495 11.95 14.24 24.25
N ASP A 496 12.99 13.59 23.70
CA ASP A 496 13.77 14.14 22.58
C ASP A 496 12.89 14.56 21.41
N HIS A 497 11.87 13.76 21.09
CA HIS A 497 10.92 14.06 20.02
C HIS A 497 10.13 15.34 20.26
N LEU A 498 9.63 15.55 21.49
CA LEU A 498 8.92 16.77 21.87
C LEU A 498 9.83 17.99 21.78
N ILE A 499 11.02 17.91 22.36
CA ILE A 499 11.98 19.01 22.36
C ILE A 499 12.43 19.35 20.93
N ASN A 500 12.78 18.37 20.13
CA ASN A 500 13.17 18.58 18.74
C ASN A 500 12.05 19.28 17.95
N LYS A 501 10.82 18.86 18.14
CA LYS A 501 9.65 19.48 17.47
C LYS A 501 9.44 20.93 17.90
N LEU A 502 9.56 21.23 19.18
CA LEU A 502 9.49 22.60 19.70
C LEU A 502 10.61 23.48 19.13
N LEU A 503 11.83 22.97 19.06
CA LEU A 503 12.97 23.68 18.50
C LEU A 503 12.80 23.96 17.00
N ILE A 504 12.30 23.01 16.25
CA ILE A 504 12.00 23.18 14.82
C ILE A 504 10.92 24.24 14.62
N GLU A 505 9.80 24.18 15.35
CA GLU A 505 8.72 25.17 15.24
C GLU A 505 9.22 26.57 15.65
N THR A 506 10.04 26.67 16.70
CA THR A 506 10.65 27.93 17.10
C THR A 506 11.60 28.46 16.02
N ASN A 507 12.38 27.62 15.37
CA ASN A 507 13.26 28.02 14.28
C ASN A 507 12.51 28.52 13.04
N LYS A 508 11.40 27.87 12.66
CA LYS A 508 10.52 28.33 11.58
C LYS A 508 9.97 29.73 11.87
N SER A 509 9.68 30.03 13.12
CA SER A 509 9.09 31.32 13.52
C SER A 509 10.06 32.49 13.52
N LYS A 510 11.37 32.31 13.36
CA LYS A 510 12.35 33.40 13.25
C LYS A 510 12.00 34.41 12.14
N HIS A 511 11.22 33.96 11.14
CA HIS A 511 10.78 34.78 10.02
C HIS A 511 9.34 35.33 10.18
N TYR A 512 8.66 35.02 11.30
CA TYR A 512 7.31 35.54 11.54
C TYR A 512 7.35 36.85 12.30
N THR A 513 6.71 37.87 11.75
CA THR A 513 6.53 39.17 12.39
C THR A 513 5.48 39.15 13.52
N ASN A 514 4.66 38.08 13.58
CA ASN A 514 3.55 37.96 14.51
C ASN A 514 3.78 36.83 15.52
N LYS A 515 4.01 37.18 16.79
CA LYS A 515 4.20 36.23 17.91
C LYS A 515 3.01 35.28 18.13
N THR A 516 1.78 35.70 17.79
CA THR A 516 0.58 34.86 17.94
C THR A 516 0.62 33.58 17.08
N VAL A 517 1.36 33.58 15.98
CA VAL A 517 1.52 32.40 15.13
C VAL A 517 2.43 31.38 15.82
N LEU A 518 3.51 31.85 16.44
CA LEU A 518 4.42 31.00 17.22
C LEU A 518 3.68 30.38 18.42
N ASP A 519 2.95 31.20 19.19
CA ASP A 519 2.19 30.72 20.36
C ASP A 519 1.18 29.64 19.97
N LYS A 520 0.49 29.79 18.82
CA LYS A 520 -0.42 28.78 18.30
C LYS A 520 0.31 27.51 17.88
N SER A 521 1.49 27.61 17.25
CA SER A 521 2.27 26.45 16.82
C SER A 521 2.82 25.69 18.03
N ILE A 522 3.37 26.39 19.02
CA ILE A 522 3.85 25.79 20.27
C ILE A 522 2.68 25.15 21.02
N SER A 523 1.57 25.85 21.19
CA SER A 523 0.39 25.32 21.85
C SER A 523 -0.14 24.06 21.13
N LYS A 524 -0.09 24.04 19.79
CA LYS A 524 -0.47 22.85 19.00
C LYS A 524 0.47 21.66 19.27
N VAL A 525 1.76 21.88 19.43
CA VAL A 525 2.74 20.84 19.76
C VAL A 525 2.51 20.35 21.20
N LEU A 526 2.34 21.24 22.15
CA LEU A 526 2.12 20.90 23.56
C LEU A 526 0.76 20.23 23.81
N ASN A 527 -0.28 20.60 23.07
CA ASN A 527 -1.60 19.99 23.15
C ASN A 527 -1.69 18.63 22.43
N GLN A 528 -0.67 18.26 21.65
CA GLN A 528 -0.53 16.88 21.21
C GLN A 528 -0.18 16.10 22.46
N LYS A 529 -1.01 15.13 22.86
CA LYS A 529 -0.90 14.36 24.12
C LYS A 529 0.37 13.49 24.20
N TYR A 530 1.54 14.11 23.93
CA TYR A 530 2.85 13.48 24.09
C TYR A 530 3.30 13.37 25.55
N LEU A 531 2.69 14.16 26.44
CA LEU A 531 2.91 14.08 27.87
C LEU A 531 1.98 13.02 28.43
N HIS A 532 2.55 11.91 28.82
CA HIS A 532 1.83 10.88 29.57
C HIS A 532 1.42 11.47 30.93
N LYS A 533 0.22 11.15 31.40
CA LYS A 533 -0.32 11.64 32.67
C LYS A 533 0.60 11.34 33.86
N SER A 534 1.32 10.21 33.81
CA SER A 534 2.32 9.83 34.81
C SER A 534 3.52 10.77 34.93
N ILE A 535 3.95 11.44 33.85
CA ILE A 535 5.05 12.41 33.89
C ILE A 535 4.59 13.69 34.63
N ILE A 536 3.31 14.06 34.45
CA ILE A 536 2.74 15.22 35.15
C ILE A 536 2.57 14.90 36.64
N GLU A 537 2.15 13.71 37.00
CA GLU A 537 1.99 13.26 38.39
C GLU A 537 3.35 13.10 39.11
N GLU A 538 4.42 12.67 38.41
CA GLU A 538 5.78 12.66 38.93
C GLU A 538 6.29 14.09 39.19
N ILE A 539 6.01 15.04 38.30
CA ILE A 539 6.40 16.46 38.49
C ILE A 539 5.60 17.13 39.62
N GLU A 540 4.31 16.79 39.77
CA GLU A 540 3.48 17.33 40.87
C GLU A 540 3.84 16.74 42.24
N ASN A 541 4.41 15.54 42.31
CA ASN A 541 4.87 14.92 43.56
C ASN A 541 6.28 15.30 43.98
N ASP A 542 7.08 15.94 43.11
CA ASP A 542 8.42 16.45 43.39
C ASP A 542 8.40 17.93 43.85
N TYR A 543 7.25 18.58 43.95
CA TYR A 543 7.03 19.91 44.51
C TYR A 543 6.15 19.85 45.78
#